data_b5cd68778010215ae76ac127c6695dbe
#
_entry.id   b5cd68778010215ae76ac127c6695dbe
#
_cell.length_a   1.000
_cell.length_b   1.000
_cell.length_c   1.000
_cell.angle_alpha   90.00
_cell.angle_beta   90.00
_cell.angle_gamma   90.00
#
_symmetry.space_group_name_H-M   'P 1'
#
loop_
_entity.id
_entity.type
_entity.pdbx_description
1 polymer ?
#
loop_
_entity_poly.entity_id
_entity_poly.type
_entity_poly.pdbx_seq_one_letter_code
_entity_poly.pdbx_strand_id
1 'polypeptide(L)'
;MIQTISEGEITGIAIVIDSITDIFGIDLRDKVIIIKRLDQELLSNLFDIKGIIVEDGGFLSHTSIFLREANIPCKRIKDATKIYVDGISVELK
;
A
#
# COMPACT_ATOMS: atom_id res chain seq x y z
N MET A 1 3.30 0.15 -16.12
CA MET A 1 4.60 0.60 -15.59
C MET A 1 4.55 0.64 -14.06
N ILE A 2 5.60 0.18 -13.40
CA ILE A 2 5.71 0.18 -11.95
C ILE A 2 6.69 1.26 -11.54
N GLN A 3 6.26 2.13 -10.62
CA GLN A 3 7.12 3.17 -10.08
C GLN A 3 7.36 2.89 -8.60
N THR A 4 8.62 2.89 -8.17
CA THR A 4 8.95 2.69 -6.77
C THR A 4 8.87 4.02 -6.02
N ILE A 5 8.04 4.05 -4.99
CA ILE A 5 7.89 5.20 -4.09
C ILE A 5 8.76 5.02 -2.86
N SER A 6 8.75 3.82 -2.29
CA SER A 6 9.58 3.44 -1.15
C SER A 6 10.14 2.06 -1.41
N GLU A 7 11.45 1.92 -1.27
CA GLU A 7 12.17 0.68 -1.59
C GLU A 7 11.80 -0.48 -0.66
N GLY A 8 11.91 -1.68 -1.21
CA GLY A 8 11.71 -2.91 -0.46
C GLY A 8 10.86 -3.92 -1.22
N GLU A 9 10.94 -5.17 -0.78
CA GLU A 9 10.09 -6.22 -1.33
C GLU A 9 8.69 -6.11 -0.77
N ILE A 10 7.70 -6.32 -1.63
CA ILE A 10 6.30 -6.34 -1.21
C ILE A 10 5.81 -7.78 -1.36
N THR A 11 5.66 -8.46 -0.23
CA THR A 11 5.23 -9.86 -0.20
C THR A 11 4.16 -10.03 0.89
N GLY A 12 2.97 -10.45 0.52
CA GLY A 12 1.88 -10.64 1.46
C GLY A 12 0.57 -10.92 0.78
N ILE A 13 -0.51 -10.75 1.52
CA ILE A 13 -1.86 -11.01 1.02
C ILE A 13 -2.52 -9.67 0.69
N ALA A 14 -3.05 -9.57 -0.52
CA ALA A 14 -3.67 -8.33 -0.98
C ALA A 14 -4.98 -8.04 -0.25
N ILE A 15 -5.17 -6.78 0.10
CA ILE A 15 -6.46 -6.27 0.53
C ILE A 15 -6.73 -4.98 -0.25
N VAL A 16 -7.79 -4.98 -1.04
CA VAL A 16 -8.17 -3.82 -1.86
C VAL A 16 -9.13 -2.97 -1.06
N ILE A 17 -8.77 -1.71 -0.84
CA ILE A 17 -9.56 -0.80 -0.02
C ILE A 17 -9.82 0.53 -0.73
N ASP A 18 -10.88 1.22 -0.34
CA ASP A 18 -11.20 2.56 -0.82
C ASP A 18 -10.90 3.62 0.22
N SER A 19 -11.07 3.29 1.48
CA SER A 19 -10.90 4.26 2.56
C SER A 19 -10.40 3.58 3.83
N ILE A 20 -10.01 4.40 4.81
CA ILE A 20 -9.52 3.91 6.10
C ILE A 20 -10.53 3.01 6.82
N THR A 21 -11.82 3.25 6.64
CA THR A 21 -12.85 2.45 7.32
C THR A 21 -12.82 0.99 6.89
N ASP A 22 -12.28 0.70 5.71
CA ASP A 22 -12.21 -0.66 5.19
C ASP A 22 -11.20 -1.53 5.94
N ILE A 23 -10.29 -0.92 6.70
CA ILE A 23 -9.27 -1.67 7.43
C ILE A 23 -9.61 -1.90 8.91
N PHE A 24 -10.70 -1.32 9.40
CA PHE A 24 -11.09 -1.48 10.80
C PHE A 24 -11.46 -2.94 11.08
N GLY A 25 -10.88 -3.51 12.13
CA GLY A 25 -11.11 -4.89 12.51
C GLY A 25 -10.34 -5.92 11.71
N ILE A 26 -9.46 -5.52 10.81
CA ILE A 26 -8.66 -6.41 10.00
C ILE A 26 -7.24 -6.49 10.57
N ASP A 27 -6.71 -7.71 10.66
CA ASP A 27 -5.30 -7.91 11.01
C ASP A 27 -4.44 -7.60 9.78
N LEU A 28 -3.64 -6.55 9.86
CA LEU A 28 -2.86 -6.07 8.73
C LEU A 28 -1.44 -6.63 8.66
N ARG A 29 -1.03 -7.47 9.60
CA ARG A 29 0.37 -7.90 9.72
C ARG A 29 0.94 -8.62 8.51
N ASP A 30 0.09 -9.33 7.77
CA ASP A 30 0.52 -10.03 6.56
C ASP A 30 -0.08 -9.44 5.29
N LYS A 31 -0.61 -8.24 5.36
CA LYS A 31 -1.37 -7.63 4.27
C LYS A 31 -0.54 -6.66 3.44
N VAL A 32 -0.87 -6.63 2.16
CA VAL A 32 -0.43 -5.61 1.21
C VAL A 32 -1.65 -4.78 0.87
N ILE A 33 -1.59 -3.50 1.17
CA ILE A 33 -2.70 -2.58 0.93
C ILE A 33 -2.71 -2.16 -0.53
N ILE A 34 -3.83 -2.41 -1.21
CA ILE A 34 -4.04 -1.98 -2.59
C ILE A 34 -5.06 -0.86 -2.56
N ILE A 35 -4.66 0.33 -2.95
CA ILE A 35 -5.53 1.50 -2.85
C ILE A 35 -5.34 2.42 -4.05
N LYS A 36 -6.37 3.15 -4.40
CA LYS A 36 -6.31 4.09 -5.49
C LYS A 36 -5.45 5.31 -5.16
N ARG A 37 -5.60 5.83 -3.96
CA ARG A 37 -4.92 7.05 -3.53
C ARG A 37 -4.60 6.98 -2.05
N LEU A 38 -3.37 7.37 -1.69
CA LEU A 38 -2.99 7.44 -0.29
C LEU A 38 -3.36 8.81 0.30
N ASP A 39 -3.85 8.80 1.52
CA ASP A 39 -4.04 10.02 2.28
C ASP A 39 -3.35 9.91 3.64
N GLN A 40 -3.22 11.03 4.33
CA GLN A 40 -2.47 11.10 5.57
C GLN A 40 -3.17 10.36 6.71
N GLU A 41 -4.49 10.37 6.73
CA GLU A 41 -5.25 9.66 7.75
C GLU A 41 -5.02 8.15 7.65
N LEU A 42 -5.04 7.62 6.43
CA LEU A 42 -4.76 6.21 6.19
C LEU A 42 -3.35 5.86 6.65
N LEU A 43 -2.35 6.66 6.27
CA LEU A 43 -0.97 6.42 6.64
C LEU A 43 -0.77 6.38 8.15
N SER A 44 -1.47 7.23 8.89
CA SER A 44 -1.36 7.27 10.35
C SER A 44 -1.86 6.00 11.03
N ASN A 45 -2.64 5.20 10.32
CA ASN A 45 -3.26 3.99 10.86
C ASN A 45 -2.68 2.68 10.30
N LEU A 46 -1.64 2.78 9.48
CA LEU A 46 -1.01 1.59 8.91
C LEU A 46 0.21 1.18 9.73
N PHE A 47 0.10 0.04 10.41
CA PHE A 47 1.18 -0.51 11.21
C PHE A 47 1.38 -1.97 10.83
N ASP A 48 2.63 -2.41 10.79
CA ASP A 48 3.02 -3.80 10.58
C ASP A 48 2.51 -4.42 9.28
N ILE A 49 2.27 -3.59 8.27
CA ILE A 49 1.87 -4.09 6.96
C ILE A 49 3.09 -4.49 6.13
N LYS A 50 2.86 -5.31 5.11
CA LYS A 50 3.94 -5.78 4.24
C LYS A 50 4.28 -4.80 3.12
N GLY A 51 3.35 -3.94 2.76
CA GLY A 51 3.59 -2.94 1.74
C GLY A 51 2.31 -2.29 1.24
N ILE A 52 2.49 -1.34 0.34
CA ILE A 52 1.38 -0.60 -0.26
C ILE A 52 1.56 -0.57 -1.76
N ILE A 53 0.48 -0.83 -2.48
CA ILE A 53 0.42 -0.61 -3.93
C ILE A 53 -0.66 0.43 -4.18
N VAL A 54 -0.29 1.52 -4.83
CA VAL A 54 -1.19 2.65 -5.07
C VAL A 54 -1.30 2.90 -6.57
N GLU A 55 -2.48 3.30 -7.02
CA GLU A 55 -2.71 3.60 -8.45
C GLU A 55 -2.23 4.98 -8.83
N ASP A 56 -2.61 6.00 -8.05
CA ASP A 56 -2.32 7.40 -8.38
C ASP A 56 -1.01 7.85 -7.76
N GLY A 57 -0.25 8.64 -8.52
CA GLY A 57 1.08 9.05 -8.14
C GLY A 57 1.21 10.46 -7.58
N GLY A 58 0.11 11.10 -7.20
CA GLY A 58 0.12 12.46 -6.71
C GLY A 58 0.61 12.60 -5.28
N PHE A 59 1.78 12.09 -4.98
CA PHE A 59 2.34 12.15 -3.63
C PHE A 59 3.01 13.47 -3.34
N LEU A 60 2.81 13.94 -2.12
CA LEU A 60 3.67 14.96 -1.55
C LEU A 60 4.98 14.32 -1.10
N SER A 61 6.06 15.09 -1.14
CA SER A 61 7.39 14.58 -0.78
C SER A 61 7.43 13.97 0.62
N HIS A 62 6.70 14.57 1.57
CA HIS A 62 6.68 14.06 2.95
C HIS A 62 6.03 12.68 3.07
N THR A 63 5.13 12.31 2.18
CA THR A 63 4.55 10.97 2.17
C THR A 63 5.62 9.92 1.87
N SER A 64 6.46 10.18 0.86
CA SER A 64 7.57 9.29 0.52
C SER A 64 8.54 9.15 1.68
N ILE A 65 8.86 10.27 2.33
CA ILE A 65 9.78 10.28 3.48
C ILE A 65 9.20 9.45 4.62
N PHE A 66 7.92 9.64 4.93
CA PHE A 66 7.25 8.87 5.97
C PHE A 66 7.33 7.37 5.72
N LEU A 67 7.03 6.94 4.50
CA LEU A 67 7.04 5.53 4.14
C LEU A 67 8.44 4.92 4.27
N ARG A 68 9.47 5.67 3.86
CA ARG A 68 10.85 5.21 3.98
C ARG A 68 11.28 5.08 5.43
N GLU A 69 10.93 6.06 6.27
CA GLU A 69 11.27 6.04 7.68
C GLU A 69 10.55 4.92 8.43
N ALA A 70 9.33 4.61 8.02
CA ALA A 70 8.54 3.54 8.62
C ALA A 70 8.91 2.15 8.06
N ASN A 71 9.81 2.09 7.09
CA ASN A 71 10.19 0.87 6.38
C ASN A 71 9.01 0.17 5.71
N ILE A 72 8.11 0.96 5.14
CA ILE A 72 6.96 0.44 4.41
C ILE A 72 7.26 0.54 2.91
N PRO A 73 7.49 -0.58 2.22
CA PRO A 73 7.69 -0.54 0.78
C PRO A 73 6.41 -0.11 0.06
N CYS A 74 6.55 0.71 -0.95
CA CYS A 74 5.41 1.24 -1.68
C CYS A 74 5.74 1.35 -3.17
N LYS A 75 4.84 0.85 -3.99
CA LYS A 75 4.96 0.96 -5.44
C LYS A 75 3.68 1.53 -6.03
N ARG A 76 3.84 2.26 -7.13
CA ARG A 76 2.72 2.74 -7.90
C ARG A 76 2.53 1.84 -9.11
N ILE A 77 1.33 1.29 -9.25
CA ILE A 77 0.96 0.44 -10.38
C ILE A 77 -0.37 0.92 -10.92
N LYS A 78 -0.39 1.32 -12.19
CA LYS A 78 -1.62 1.76 -12.83
C LYS A 78 -2.68 0.67 -12.77
N ASP A 79 -3.91 1.06 -12.45
CA ASP A 79 -5.07 0.15 -12.36
C ASP A 79 -4.92 -0.97 -11.32
N ALA A 80 -4.11 -0.76 -10.29
CA ALA A 80 -3.85 -1.78 -9.29
C ALA A 80 -5.13 -2.31 -8.63
N THR A 81 -6.10 -1.44 -8.34
CA THR A 81 -7.36 -1.89 -7.72
C THR A 81 -8.20 -2.75 -8.64
N LYS A 82 -7.91 -2.75 -9.95
CA LYS A 82 -8.58 -3.60 -10.93
C LYS A 82 -7.81 -4.89 -11.19
N ILE A 83 -6.49 -4.85 -10.99
CA ILE A 83 -5.60 -6.00 -11.24
C ILE A 83 -5.59 -6.94 -10.05
N TYR A 84 -5.52 -6.40 -8.84
CA TYR A 84 -5.44 -7.20 -7.62
C TYR A 84 -6.82 -7.44 -7.03
N VAL A 85 -6.98 -8.59 -6.40
CA VAL A 85 -8.23 -8.99 -5.73
C VAL A 85 -7.91 -9.32 -4.29
N ASP A 86 -8.87 -9.09 -3.39
CA ASP A 86 -8.71 -9.45 -1.98
C ASP A 86 -8.34 -10.92 -1.83
N GLY A 87 -7.34 -11.17 -1.01
CA GLY A 87 -6.96 -12.52 -0.63
C GLY A 87 -5.90 -13.18 -1.51
N ILE A 88 -5.51 -12.57 -2.62
CA ILE A 88 -4.45 -13.16 -3.45
C ILE A 88 -3.08 -12.85 -2.87
N SER A 89 -2.12 -13.73 -3.15
CA SER A 89 -0.73 -13.49 -2.79
C SER A 89 -0.11 -12.45 -3.71
N VAL A 90 0.63 -11.52 -3.12
CA VAL A 90 1.39 -10.51 -3.86
C VAL A 90 2.87 -10.75 -3.59
N GLU A 91 3.66 -10.74 -4.65
CA GLU A 91 5.11 -10.83 -4.53
C GLU A 91 5.75 -9.91 -5.55
N LEU A 92 6.31 -8.80 -5.08
CA LEU A 92 7.03 -7.82 -5.90
C LEU A 92 8.40 -7.58 -5.30
N LYS A 93 9.42 -7.74 -6.12
CA LYS A 93 10.82 -7.58 -5.70
C LYS A 93 11.43 -6.26 -6.13
#